data_7126e665d40d52e068f621ca05f3a275
#
_entry.id   7126e665d40d52e068f621ca05f3a275
#
_cell.length_a   1.000
_cell.length_b   1.000
_cell.length_c   1.000
_cell.angle_alpha   90.00
_cell.angle_beta   90.00
_cell.angle_gamma   90.00
#
_symmetry.space_group_name_H-M   'P 1'
#
loop_
_entity.id
_entity.type
_entity.pdbx_description
1 polymer ?
#
loop_
_entity_poly.entity_id
_entity_poly.type
_entity_poly.pdbx_seq_one_letter_code
_entity_poly.pdbx_strand_id
1 'polypeptide(L)'
;DVFVVGNVVSRARLQDGSPKFPLMEAILDAGARYTSGPQWLSEHILVGRHVLAVAGTHGKTTTTSMLAWILECSGLAPGFLVGGVPLNFGLSARLGASERPGTPGGLQGGAPLFVIEADEYDTAFFDKRSKFVHYRPRTAVLNNLEFDHADIFDDLAAIERQFHHLVRTVPASGCVVVNGLEESLARVLHTGCWSPVSSFGSAVSDWSASGEP
;
A
#
# COMPACT_ATOMS: atom_id res chain seq x y z
N ASP A 1 -11.29 -11.96 21.48
CA ASP A 1 -11.79 -11.61 20.15
C ASP A 1 -11.53 -10.14 19.87
N VAL A 2 -11.40 -9.76 18.61
CA VAL A 2 -11.24 -8.39 18.14
C VAL A 2 -12.13 -8.18 16.91
N PHE A 3 -12.80 -7.05 16.84
CA PHE A 3 -13.60 -6.67 15.67
C PHE A 3 -12.73 -5.93 14.65
N VAL A 4 -12.72 -6.39 13.40
CA VAL A 4 -12.04 -5.70 12.30
C VAL A 4 -13.06 -4.83 11.56
N VAL A 5 -12.87 -3.52 11.63
CA VAL A 5 -13.82 -2.52 11.12
C VAL A 5 -13.36 -2.01 9.77
N GLY A 6 -14.22 -2.14 8.76
CA GLY A 6 -13.98 -1.64 7.40
C GLY A 6 -14.15 -0.11 7.31
N ASN A 7 -13.54 0.50 6.29
CA ASN A 7 -13.56 1.96 6.09
C ASN A 7 -14.93 2.53 5.70
N VAL A 8 -15.87 1.70 5.26
CA VAL A 8 -17.26 2.12 4.96
C VAL A 8 -18.10 2.32 6.20
N VAL A 9 -17.66 1.77 7.35
CA VAL A 9 -18.35 1.92 8.63
C VAL A 9 -18.18 3.35 9.14
N SER A 10 -19.28 3.93 9.62
CA SER A 10 -19.29 5.28 10.16
C SER A 10 -20.28 5.39 11.32
N ARG A 11 -20.31 6.52 11.99
CA ARG A 11 -21.34 6.85 12.99
C ARG A 11 -22.51 7.64 12.41
N ALA A 12 -22.75 7.53 11.11
CA ALA A 12 -23.88 8.18 10.45
C ALA A 12 -25.22 7.67 10.99
N ARG A 13 -26.20 8.56 10.97
CA ARG A 13 -27.59 8.27 11.37
C ARG A 13 -28.48 8.19 10.14
N LEU A 14 -29.49 7.34 10.19
CA LEU A 14 -30.57 7.28 9.22
C LEU A 14 -31.55 8.46 9.45
N GLN A 15 -32.52 8.63 8.55
CA GLN A 15 -33.49 9.72 8.65
C GLN A 15 -34.37 9.67 9.93
N ASP A 16 -34.59 8.47 10.47
CA ASP A 16 -35.31 8.22 11.71
C ASP A 16 -34.47 8.42 12.98
N GLY A 17 -33.19 8.83 12.83
CA GLY A 17 -32.23 9.02 13.91
C GLY A 17 -31.55 7.77 14.40
N SER A 18 -31.91 6.58 13.88
CA SER A 18 -31.24 5.32 14.23
C SER A 18 -29.81 5.23 13.64
N PRO A 19 -28.89 4.45 14.26
CA PRO A 19 -27.56 4.25 13.72
C PRO A 19 -27.60 3.53 12.37
N LYS A 20 -26.86 4.03 11.37
CA LYS A 20 -26.66 3.32 10.11
C LYS A 20 -25.92 1.98 10.30
N PHE A 21 -25.05 1.91 11.31
CA PHE A 21 -24.26 0.73 11.66
C PHE A 21 -24.46 0.35 13.14
N PRO A 22 -25.59 -0.29 13.49
CA PRO A 22 -25.94 -0.57 14.90
C PRO A 22 -24.96 -1.51 15.60
N LEU A 23 -24.31 -2.42 14.85
CA LEU A 23 -23.27 -3.29 15.41
C LEU A 23 -22.07 -2.46 15.91
N MET A 24 -21.70 -1.38 15.20
CA MET A 24 -20.59 -0.52 15.64
C MET A 24 -20.92 0.20 16.95
N GLU A 25 -22.13 0.68 17.09
CA GLU A 25 -22.58 1.30 18.36
C GLU A 25 -22.52 0.29 19.52
N ALA A 26 -22.98 -0.94 19.29
CA ALA A 26 -22.93 -1.99 20.30
C ALA A 26 -21.47 -2.36 20.68
N ILE A 27 -20.54 -2.36 19.72
CA ILE A 27 -19.09 -2.59 19.96
C ILE A 27 -18.54 -1.49 20.89
N LEU A 28 -18.89 -0.23 20.61
CA LEU A 28 -18.45 0.93 21.39
C LEU A 28 -19.05 0.91 22.80
N ASP A 29 -20.35 0.67 22.93
CA ASP A 29 -21.06 0.61 24.21
C ASP A 29 -20.53 -0.51 25.11
N ALA A 30 -20.17 -1.65 24.52
CA ALA A 30 -19.59 -2.79 25.24
C ALA A 30 -18.10 -2.58 25.60
N GLY A 31 -17.45 -1.51 25.13
CA GLY A 31 -16.01 -1.33 25.28
C GLY A 31 -15.20 -2.47 24.65
N ALA A 32 -15.76 -3.14 23.62
CA ALA A 32 -15.12 -4.28 22.98
C ALA A 32 -13.91 -3.83 22.15
N ARG A 33 -12.91 -4.73 22.03
CA ARG A 33 -11.69 -4.44 21.25
C ARG A 33 -12.00 -4.41 19.76
N TYR A 34 -11.58 -3.34 19.09
CA TYR A 34 -11.70 -3.22 17.63
C TYR A 34 -10.43 -2.64 17.01
N THR A 35 -10.24 -2.89 15.74
CA THR A 35 -9.11 -2.42 14.93
C THR A 35 -9.57 -2.18 13.49
N SER A 36 -8.76 -1.51 12.69
CA SER A 36 -8.98 -1.37 11.25
C SER A 36 -8.41 -2.54 10.47
N GLY A 37 -8.91 -2.76 9.24
CA GLY A 37 -8.36 -3.77 8.32
C GLY A 37 -6.87 -3.59 8.05
N PRO A 38 -6.39 -2.39 7.65
CA PRO A 38 -4.97 -2.11 7.44
C PRO A 38 -4.09 -2.33 8.66
N GLN A 39 -4.54 -1.94 9.85
CA GLN A 39 -3.82 -2.16 11.09
C GLN A 39 -3.73 -3.67 11.41
N TRP A 40 -4.85 -4.39 11.34
CA TRP A 40 -4.88 -5.83 11.56
C TRP A 40 -3.96 -6.59 10.59
N LEU A 41 -4.02 -6.21 9.30
CA LEU A 41 -3.16 -6.79 8.26
C LEU A 41 -1.67 -6.59 8.60
N SER A 42 -1.31 -5.37 9.00
CA SER A 42 0.06 -5.03 9.40
C SER A 42 0.57 -5.89 10.55
N GLU A 43 -0.27 -6.07 11.57
CA GLU A 43 0.12 -6.77 12.81
C GLU A 43 0.16 -8.29 12.68
N HIS A 44 -0.66 -8.88 11.77
CA HIS A 44 -0.84 -10.34 11.73
C HIS A 44 -0.31 -10.97 10.44
N ILE A 45 -0.25 -10.23 9.34
CA ILE A 45 0.12 -10.78 8.02
C ILE A 45 1.44 -10.21 7.52
N LEU A 46 1.65 -8.88 7.65
CA LEU A 46 2.82 -8.23 7.06
C LEU A 46 4.06 -8.28 7.97
N VAL A 47 3.88 -8.55 9.25
CA VAL A 47 5.00 -8.66 10.20
C VAL A 47 5.97 -9.76 9.75
N GLY A 48 7.27 -9.45 9.76
CA GLY A 48 8.32 -10.38 9.34
C GLY A 48 8.46 -10.57 7.82
N ARG A 49 7.66 -9.87 7.00
CA ARG A 49 7.72 -9.92 5.54
C ARG A 49 8.45 -8.72 4.95
N HIS A 50 9.01 -8.91 3.76
CA HIS A 50 9.47 -7.80 2.93
C HIS A 50 8.26 -7.29 2.13
N VAL A 51 7.65 -6.23 2.62
CA VAL A 51 6.49 -5.61 1.98
C VAL A 51 6.96 -4.70 0.86
N LEU A 52 6.37 -4.91 -0.34
CA LEU A 52 6.51 -4.05 -1.52
C LEU A 52 5.16 -3.36 -1.73
N ALA A 53 5.09 -2.07 -1.43
CA ALA A 53 3.87 -1.27 -1.55
C ALA A 53 3.89 -0.45 -2.83
N VAL A 54 2.81 -0.52 -3.61
CA VAL A 54 2.65 0.25 -4.85
C VAL A 54 1.61 1.35 -4.62
N ALA A 55 2.08 2.59 -4.60
CA ALA A 55 1.26 3.79 -4.43
C ALA A 55 1.24 4.63 -5.71
N GLY A 56 0.22 5.47 -5.83
CA GLY A 56 0.03 6.37 -6.96
C GLY A 56 -1.46 6.70 -7.12
N THR A 57 -1.77 7.81 -7.74
CA THR A 57 -3.17 8.15 -8.05
C THR A 57 -3.76 7.13 -9.00
N HIS A 58 -3.01 6.73 -10.03
CA HIS A 58 -3.45 5.81 -11.07
C HIS A 58 -2.51 4.62 -11.24
N GLY A 59 -3.02 3.51 -11.79
CA GLY A 59 -2.24 2.34 -12.16
C GLY A 59 -1.78 1.45 -11.00
N LYS A 60 -2.17 1.72 -9.76
CA LYS A 60 -1.84 0.91 -8.57
C LYS A 60 -2.12 -0.58 -8.79
N THR A 61 -3.37 -0.92 -9.14
CA THR A 61 -3.83 -2.31 -9.35
C THR A 61 -3.02 -3.03 -10.43
N THR A 62 -2.79 -2.35 -11.56
CA THR A 62 -2.03 -2.92 -12.67
C THR A 62 -0.58 -3.19 -12.27
N THR A 63 0.10 -2.19 -11.71
CA THR A 63 1.51 -2.31 -11.31
C THR A 63 1.70 -3.34 -10.20
N THR A 64 0.79 -3.36 -9.21
CA THR A 64 0.81 -4.37 -8.13
C THR A 64 0.65 -5.79 -8.71
N SER A 65 -0.29 -5.96 -9.65
CA SER A 65 -0.53 -7.24 -10.31
C SER A 65 0.67 -7.70 -11.12
N MET A 66 1.28 -6.79 -11.89
CA MET A 66 2.48 -7.09 -12.69
C MET A 66 3.66 -7.45 -11.80
N LEU A 67 3.90 -6.69 -10.72
CA LEU A 67 4.98 -6.98 -9.78
C LEU A 67 4.80 -8.34 -9.11
N ALA A 68 3.59 -8.64 -8.63
CA ALA A 68 3.28 -9.94 -8.05
C ALA A 68 3.52 -11.07 -9.05
N TRP A 69 3.12 -10.88 -10.31
CA TRP A 69 3.31 -11.88 -11.36
C TRP A 69 4.79 -12.08 -11.75
N ILE A 70 5.57 -11.01 -11.84
CA ILE A 70 7.02 -11.09 -12.09
C ILE A 70 7.71 -11.90 -10.99
N LEU A 71 7.37 -11.62 -9.73
CA LEU A 71 7.93 -12.37 -8.59
C LEU A 71 7.49 -13.84 -8.58
N GLU A 72 6.25 -14.13 -9.01
CA GLU A 72 5.76 -15.50 -9.16
C GLU A 72 6.54 -16.25 -10.24
N CYS A 73 6.68 -15.67 -11.42
CA CYS A 73 7.46 -16.25 -12.52
C CYS A 73 8.94 -16.45 -12.17
N SER A 74 9.45 -15.62 -11.23
CA SER A 74 10.81 -15.77 -10.68
C SER A 74 10.92 -16.85 -9.60
N GLY A 75 9.87 -17.60 -9.32
CA GLY A 75 9.84 -18.66 -8.31
C GLY A 75 9.83 -18.17 -6.85
N LEU A 76 9.54 -16.88 -6.61
CA LEU A 76 9.59 -16.28 -5.28
C LEU A 76 8.28 -16.41 -4.48
N ALA A 77 7.21 -16.94 -5.09
CA ALA A 77 5.92 -17.25 -4.48
C ALA A 77 5.39 -16.13 -3.52
N PRO A 78 5.25 -14.86 -3.99
CA PRO A 78 4.89 -13.76 -3.13
C PRO A 78 3.48 -13.90 -2.55
N GLY A 79 3.25 -13.37 -1.35
CA GLY A 79 1.93 -12.98 -0.92
C GLY A 79 1.52 -11.70 -1.64
N PHE A 80 0.22 -11.44 -1.74
CA PHE A 80 -0.26 -10.18 -2.31
C PHE A 80 -1.67 -9.83 -1.83
N LEU A 81 -1.97 -8.52 -1.91
CA LEU A 81 -3.31 -7.96 -1.79
C LEU A 81 -3.47 -6.87 -2.86
N VAL A 82 -4.42 -7.07 -3.78
CA VAL A 82 -4.68 -6.22 -4.94
C VAL A 82 -6.16 -5.82 -4.93
N GLY A 83 -6.47 -4.58 -5.31
CA GLY A 83 -7.84 -4.06 -5.36
C GLY A 83 -8.74 -4.69 -6.46
N GLY A 84 -8.16 -5.48 -7.36
CA GLY A 84 -8.84 -6.23 -8.40
C GLY A 84 -8.52 -7.72 -8.36
N VAL A 85 -8.97 -8.47 -9.36
CA VAL A 85 -8.65 -9.89 -9.53
C VAL A 85 -7.72 -10.03 -10.75
N PRO A 86 -6.39 -10.12 -10.55
CA PRO A 86 -5.46 -10.32 -11.67
C PRO A 86 -5.75 -11.66 -12.37
N LEU A 87 -5.90 -11.63 -13.69
CA LEU A 87 -6.28 -12.80 -14.49
C LEU A 87 -5.32 -13.99 -14.30
N ASN A 88 -4.02 -13.71 -14.15
CA ASN A 88 -2.99 -14.72 -13.99
C ASN A 88 -3.11 -15.50 -12.67
N PHE A 89 -3.74 -14.92 -11.66
CA PHE A 89 -3.91 -15.54 -10.34
C PHE A 89 -5.36 -16.01 -10.08
N GLY A 90 -6.35 -15.38 -10.69
CA GLY A 90 -7.77 -15.67 -10.47
C GLY A 90 -8.28 -15.31 -9.06
N LEU A 91 -7.50 -14.58 -8.27
CA LEU A 91 -7.84 -14.15 -6.91
C LEU A 91 -7.18 -12.81 -6.58
N SER A 92 -7.77 -12.03 -5.66
CA SER A 92 -7.30 -10.71 -5.27
C SER A 92 -6.30 -10.71 -4.13
N ALA A 93 -6.18 -11.80 -3.39
CA ALA A 93 -5.28 -11.91 -2.25
C ALA A 93 -4.77 -13.34 -2.04
N ARG A 94 -3.52 -13.44 -1.58
CA ARG A 94 -2.85 -14.70 -1.25
C ARG A 94 -1.80 -14.47 -0.17
N LEU A 95 -1.62 -15.39 0.75
CA LEU A 95 -0.57 -15.28 1.78
C LEU A 95 0.85 -15.47 1.22
N GLY A 96 0.99 -16.24 0.13
CA GLY A 96 2.29 -16.59 -0.43
C GLY A 96 3.06 -17.58 0.44
N ALA A 97 4.34 -17.75 0.14
CA ALA A 97 5.23 -18.62 0.91
C ALA A 97 5.44 -18.09 2.34
N SER A 98 5.61 -18.98 3.31
CA SER A 98 5.96 -18.64 4.70
C SER A 98 7.45 -18.30 4.85
N GLU A 99 8.28 -18.82 3.94
CA GLU A 99 9.70 -18.55 3.82
C GLU A 99 10.01 -18.15 2.39
N ARG A 100 11.06 -17.36 2.17
CA ARG A 100 11.48 -17.00 0.82
C ARG A 100 12.14 -18.22 0.16
N PRO A 101 11.60 -18.76 -0.95
CA PRO A 101 12.25 -19.82 -1.68
C PRO A 101 13.66 -19.39 -2.11
N GLY A 102 14.61 -20.31 -2.05
CA GLY A 102 15.95 -20.10 -2.61
C GLY A 102 15.85 -19.89 -4.12
N THR A 103 16.49 -18.84 -4.64
CA THR A 103 16.57 -18.64 -6.09
C THR A 103 17.74 -19.43 -6.67
N PRO A 104 17.58 -20.04 -7.87
CA PRO A 104 18.73 -20.58 -8.60
C PRO A 104 19.76 -19.45 -8.85
N GLY A 105 20.90 -19.51 -8.19
CA GLY A 105 21.93 -18.46 -8.29
C GLY A 105 22.32 -17.78 -6.97
N GLY A 106 21.74 -18.19 -5.82
CA GLY A 106 22.39 -17.96 -4.53
C GLY A 106 21.87 -16.85 -3.62
N LEU A 107 20.68 -16.27 -3.84
CA LEU A 107 20.03 -15.46 -2.80
C LEU A 107 19.29 -16.37 -1.83
N GLN A 108 20.04 -17.05 -0.97
CA GLN A 108 19.46 -17.83 0.13
C GLN A 108 19.05 -16.90 1.27
N GLY A 109 17.81 -17.07 1.76
CA GLY A 109 17.38 -16.57 3.05
C GLY A 109 17.09 -15.07 3.10
N GLY A 110 15.86 -14.69 2.83
CA GLY A 110 15.32 -13.36 3.10
C GLY A 110 13.90 -13.48 3.61
N ALA A 111 13.36 -12.39 4.16
CA ALA A 111 11.97 -12.35 4.57
C ALA A 111 11.04 -12.68 3.39
N PRO A 112 9.94 -13.43 3.60
CA PRO A 112 8.94 -13.69 2.57
C PRO A 112 8.43 -12.39 1.95
N LEU A 113 8.16 -12.40 0.64
CA LEU A 113 7.71 -11.22 -0.09
C LEU A 113 6.19 -11.05 0.05
N PHE A 114 5.75 -9.79 0.16
CA PHE A 114 4.34 -9.45 0.10
C PHE A 114 4.16 -8.17 -0.72
N VAL A 115 3.39 -8.26 -1.82
CA VAL A 115 3.08 -7.12 -2.69
C VAL A 115 1.71 -6.59 -2.32
N ILE A 116 1.60 -5.29 -2.09
CA ILE A 116 0.35 -4.68 -1.67
C ILE A 116 0.04 -3.41 -2.47
N GLU A 117 -1.20 -3.30 -2.90
CA GLU A 117 -1.75 -2.06 -3.41
C GLU A 117 -1.91 -1.06 -2.27
N ALA A 118 -1.23 0.07 -2.37
CA ALA A 118 -1.10 1.05 -1.31
C ALA A 118 -2.01 2.27 -1.60
N ASP A 119 -3.14 2.28 -0.92
CA ASP A 119 -4.22 3.24 -1.09
C ASP A 119 -4.04 4.42 -0.12
N GLU A 120 -4.19 5.65 -0.64
CA GLU A 120 -4.10 6.91 0.10
C GLU A 120 -5.35 7.25 0.91
N TYR A 121 -6.45 6.50 0.74
CA TYR A 121 -7.70 6.73 1.46
C TYR A 121 -7.61 6.50 2.96
N ASP A 122 -8.50 7.16 3.71
CA ASP A 122 -8.69 6.96 5.15
C ASP A 122 -8.80 5.49 5.52
N THR A 123 -8.19 5.14 6.63
CA THR A 123 -8.17 3.77 7.17
C THR A 123 -9.53 3.34 7.71
N ALA A 124 -10.14 4.18 8.56
CA ALA A 124 -11.45 3.93 9.17
C ALA A 124 -12.02 5.25 9.74
N PHE A 125 -13.29 5.24 10.19
CA PHE A 125 -13.90 6.44 10.77
C PHE A 125 -13.17 6.94 12.04
N PHE A 126 -12.51 6.07 12.76
CA PHE A 126 -11.72 6.37 13.97
C PHE A 126 -10.22 6.55 13.70
N ASP A 127 -9.74 6.26 12.49
CA ASP A 127 -8.36 6.44 12.08
C ASP A 127 -8.30 7.11 10.69
N LYS A 128 -7.95 8.40 10.69
CA LYS A 128 -7.92 9.26 9.51
C LYS A 128 -6.58 9.26 8.77
N ARG A 129 -5.63 8.44 9.20
CA ARG A 129 -4.41 8.21 8.44
C ARG A 129 -4.72 7.39 7.18
N SER A 130 -3.97 7.64 6.12
CA SER A 130 -4.06 6.83 4.90
C SER A 130 -3.71 5.37 5.19
N LYS A 131 -4.38 4.43 4.51
CA LYS A 131 -4.20 2.98 4.71
C LYS A 131 -2.75 2.55 4.56
N PHE A 132 -2.03 3.11 3.61
CA PHE A 132 -0.66 2.70 3.31
C PHE A 132 0.35 2.99 4.45
N VAL A 133 0.06 3.92 5.35
CA VAL A 133 0.94 4.21 6.51
C VAL A 133 1.06 3.01 7.45
N HIS A 134 0.04 2.15 7.48
CA HIS A 134 0.05 0.95 8.29
C HIS A 134 0.97 -0.14 7.73
N TYR A 135 1.21 -0.18 6.40
CA TYR A 135 1.88 -1.29 5.73
C TYR A 135 3.39 -1.36 5.98
N ARG A 136 4.03 -0.25 6.37
CA ARG A 136 5.45 -0.14 6.70
C ARG A 136 6.34 -0.86 5.70
N PRO A 137 6.29 -0.48 4.40
CA PRO A 137 6.98 -1.19 3.35
C PRO A 137 8.49 -1.08 3.48
N ARG A 138 9.20 -2.13 3.05
CA ARG A 138 10.63 -2.05 2.81
C ARG A 138 10.95 -1.54 1.41
N THR A 139 10.04 -1.72 0.48
CA THR A 139 10.12 -1.13 -0.86
C THR A 139 8.81 -0.41 -1.13
N ALA A 140 8.87 0.88 -1.43
CA ALA A 140 7.72 1.68 -1.87
C ALA A 140 7.91 2.08 -3.33
N VAL A 141 6.96 1.73 -4.19
CA VAL A 141 6.89 2.17 -5.59
C VAL A 141 5.91 3.32 -5.66
N LEU A 142 6.35 4.48 -6.15
CA LEU A 142 5.57 5.69 -6.32
C LEU A 142 5.40 5.95 -7.82
N ASN A 143 4.24 5.60 -8.38
CA ASN A 143 3.99 5.63 -9.81
C ASN A 143 3.73 7.04 -10.35
N ASN A 144 2.77 7.73 -9.74
CA ASN A 144 2.32 9.07 -10.12
C ASN A 144 1.61 9.70 -8.94
N LEU A 145 1.44 11.02 -9.01
CA LEU A 145 0.71 11.75 -7.99
C LEU A 145 0.07 12.98 -8.63
N GLU A 146 -1.24 12.89 -8.85
CA GLU A 146 -2.07 13.91 -9.43
C GLU A 146 -3.17 14.31 -8.46
N PHE A 147 -3.78 15.49 -8.69
CA PHE A 147 -4.94 15.88 -7.91
C PHE A 147 -6.17 15.10 -8.38
N ASP A 148 -6.51 14.10 -7.63
CA ASP A 148 -7.71 13.29 -7.76
C ASP A 148 -8.35 13.13 -6.38
N HIS A 149 -9.58 12.57 -6.33
CA HIS A 149 -10.29 12.35 -5.06
C HIS A 149 -10.61 13.66 -4.31
N ALA A 150 -11.17 14.66 -5.02
CA ALA A 150 -11.61 15.94 -4.47
C ALA A 150 -12.69 15.81 -3.36
N ASP A 151 -13.24 14.63 -3.18
CA ASP A 151 -14.13 14.27 -2.07
C ASP A 151 -13.42 14.05 -0.73
N ILE A 152 -12.09 13.85 -0.76
CA ILE A 152 -11.28 13.52 0.43
C ILE A 152 -10.15 14.54 0.66
N PHE A 153 -9.57 15.05 -0.43
CA PHE A 153 -8.43 15.96 -0.37
C PHE A 153 -8.78 17.33 -0.95
N ASP A 154 -8.48 18.38 -0.19
CA ASP A 154 -8.75 19.75 -0.58
C ASP A 154 -7.87 20.22 -1.76
N ASP A 155 -6.63 19.72 -1.82
CA ASP A 155 -5.64 20.11 -2.81
C ASP A 155 -4.56 19.03 -3.02
N LEU A 156 -3.73 19.21 -4.04
CA LEU A 156 -2.58 18.34 -4.33
C LEU A 156 -1.61 18.26 -3.14
N ALA A 157 -1.40 19.37 -2.44
CA ALA A 157 -0.49 19.40 -1.30
C ALA A 157 -0.98 18.51 -0.14
N ALA A 158 -2.30 18.33 0.00
CA ALA A 158 -2.88 17.39 0.97
C ALA A 158 -2.49 15.95 0.61
N ILE A 159 -2.54 15.58 -0.67
CA ILE A 159 -2.14 14.25 -1.15
C ILE A 159 -0.62 14.07 -0.99
N GLU A 160 0.18 15.07 -1.37
CA GLU A 160 1.65 15.05 -1.20
C GLU A 160 2.03 14.80 0.27
N ARG A 161 1.32 15.41 1.24
CA ARG A 161 1.52 15.14 2.67
C ARG A 161 1.27 13.67 3.03
N GLN A 162 0.24 13.04 2.46
CA GLN A 162 -0.02 11.62 2.72
C GLN A 162 1.10 10.75 2.13
N PHE A 163 1.52 11.01 0.90
CA PHE A 163 2.64 10.29 0.30
C PHE A 163 3.94 10.48 1.09
N HIS A 164 4.19 11.68 1.62
CA HIS A 164 5.32 11.89 2.51
C HIS A 164 5.19 11.07 3.80
N HIS A 165 3.97 10.89 4.35
CA HIS A 165 3.76 9.99 5.49
C HIS A 165 4.11 8.53 5.13
N LEU A 166 3.80 8.06 3.92
CA LEU A 166 4.25 6.74 3.45
C LEU A 166 5.78 6.66 3.38
N VAL A 167 6.44 7.62 2.72
CA VAL A 167 7.90 7.67 2.58
C VAL A 167 8.59 7.59 3.95
N ARG A 168 8.07 8.27 4.97
CA ARG A 168 8.59 8.23 6.34
C ARG A 168 8.50 6.87 7.00
N THR A 169 7.68 5.94 6.50
CA THR A 169 7.56 4.58 7.05
C THR A 169 8.55 3.60 6.42
N VAL A 170 9.21 3.97 5.33
CA VAL A 170 10.24 3.15 4.68
C VAL A 170 11.53 3.23 5.50
N PRO A 171 12.10 2.11 5.95
CA PRO A 171 13.33 2.13 6.76
C PRO A 171 14.55 2.52 5.90
N ALA A 172 15.61 3.03 6.54
CA ALA A 172 16.86 3.39 5.86
C ALA A 172 17.50 2.22 5.09
N SER A 173 17.24 0.98 5.50
CA SER A 173 17.65 -0.24 4.79
C SER A 173 16.67 -0.67 3.69
N GLY A 174 15.63 0.11 3.44
CA GLY A 174 14.64 -0.11 2.39
C GLY A 174 15.00 0.63 1.10
N CYS A 175 13.98 0.83 0.24
CA CYS A 175 14.15 1.55 -1.02
C CYS A 175 12.84 2.24 -1.42
N VAL A 176 12.94 3.44 -1.97
CA VAL A 176 11.84 4.12 -2.68
C VAL A 176 12.14 4.08 -4.17
N VAL A 177 11.22 3.50 -4.95
CA VAL A 177 11.29 3.46 -6.42
C VAL A 177 10.29 4.48 -6.95
N VAL A 178 10.75 5.51 -7.65
CA VAL A 178 9.94 6.67 -7.99
C VAL A 178 9.92 6.95 -9.50
N ASN A 179 8.77 7.35 -10.02
CA ASN A 179 8.68 7.90 -11.37
C ASN A 179 9.40 9.25 -11.43
N GLY A 180 10.51 9.30 -12.16
CA GLY A 180 11.34 10.48 -12.31
C GLY A 180 10.74 11.59 -13.19
N LEU A 181 9.57 11.36 -13.82
CA LEU A 181 8.84 12.34 -14.60
C LEU A 181 7.84 13.16 -13.75
N GLU A 182 7.58 12.73 -12.50
CA GLU A 182 6.55 13.31 -11.65
C GLU A 182 7.13 14.37 -10.71
N GLU A 183 6.91 15.63 -11.02
CA GLU A 183 7.37 16.75 -10.17
C GLU A 183 6.75 16.73 -8.76
N SER A 184 5.49 16.31 -8.63
CA SER A 184 4.80 16.14 -7.35
C SER A 184 5.51 15.15 -6.45
N LEU A 185 5.96 14.02 -7.00
CA LEU A 185 6.75 13.03 -6.26
C LEU A 185 8.14 13.57 -5.91
N ALA A 186 8.77 14.35 -6.78
CA ALA A 186 10.02 15.01 -6.46
C ALA A 186 9.87 15.96 -5.27
N ARG A 187 8.77 16.73 -5.17
CA ARG A 187 8.47 17.58 -4.01
C ARG A 187 8.25 16.76 -2.73
N VAL A 188 7.54 15.63 -2.82
CA VAL A 188 7.36 14.70 -1.70
C VAL A 188 8.71 14.24 -1.15
N LEU A 189 9.62 13.79 -2.02
CA LEU A 189 10.94 13.31 -1.60
C LEU A 189 11.83 14.45 -1.06
N HIS A 190 11.72 15.66 -1.64
CA HIS A 190 12.45 16.84 -1.16
C HIS A 190 12.02 17.26 0.26
N THR A 191 10.77 17.03 0.64
CA THR A 191 10.28 17.27 2.00
C THR A 191 11.01 16.40 3.03
N GLY A 192 11.51 15.22 2.61
CA GLY A 192 12.35 14.32 3.39
C GLY A 192 12.23 12.87 2.91
N CYS A 193 13.38 12.24 2.71
CA CYS A 193 13.49 10.82 2.42
C CYS A 193 14.73 10.27 3.12
N TRP A 194 14.59 9.17 3.83
CA TRP A 194 15.64 8.56 4.66
C TRP A 194 16.13 7.23 4.10
N SER A 195 15.57 6.81 2.99
CA SER A 195 15.88 5.55 2.31
C SER A 195 16.58 5.82 0.98
N PRO A 196 17.38 4.91 0.44
CA PRO A 196 17.82 4.98 -0.94
C PRO A 196 16.64 5.18 -1.91
N VAL A 197 16.85 6.02 -2.91
CA VAL A 197 15.87 6.29 -3.97
C VAL A 197 16.42 5.75 -5.27
N SER A 198 15.57 5.08 -6.03
CA SER A 198 15.84 4.66 -7.41
C SER A 198 14.73 5.18 -8.31
N SER A 199 15.07 5.77 -9.43
CA SER A 199 14.13 6.42 -10.34
C SER A 199 13.92 5.63 -11.63
N PHE A 200 12.75 5.79 -12.24
CA PHE A 200 12.43 5.23 -13.54
C PHE A 200 11.67 6.25 -14.41
N GLY A 201 11.54 5.97 -15.69
CA GLY A 201 10.64 6.64 -16.63
C GLY A 201 11.29 7.73 -17.48
N SER A 202 12.35 8.41 -17.04
CA SER A 202 13.06 9.41 -17.84
C SER A 202 14.39 8.87 -18.37
N ALA A 203 14.94 9.54 -19.39
CA ALA A 203 16.25 9.17 -19.96
C ALA A 203 17.42 9.31 -18.98
N VAL A 204 17.25 10.10 -17.92
CA VAL A 204 18.25 10.31 -16.85
C VAL A 204 17.93 9.54 -15.58
N SER A 205 16.89 8.71 -15.60
CA SER A 205 16.54 7.83 -14.47
C SER A 205 17.51 6.65 -14.35
N ASP A 206 17.58 6.04 -13.17
CA ASP A 206 18.37 4.82 -12.93
C ASP A 206 17.91 3.65 -13.82
N TRP A 207 16.61 3.65 -14.16
CA TRP A 207 15.99 2.63 -15.01
C TRP A 207 15.21 3.28 -16.14
N SER A 208 15.50 2.92 -17.38
CA SER A 208 14.75 3.35 -18.55
C SER A 208 14.51 2.16 -19.49
N ALA A 209 13.37 2.16 -20.17
CA ALA A 209 13.12 1.22 -21.25
C ALA A 209 13.60 1.85 -22.57
N SER A 210 14.42 1.12 -23.33
CA SER A 210 14.78 1.44 -24.72
C SER A 210 14.16 0.38 -25.62
N GLY A 211 13.36 0.79 -26.58
CA GLY A 211 12.68 -0.08 -27.55
C GLY A 211 11.52 0.66 -28.21
N GLU A 212 11.17 0.25 -29.41
CA GLU A 212 9.91 0.69 -30.02
C GLU A 212 8.75 0.02 -29.30
N PRO A 213 7.61 0.71 -29.12
CA PRO A 213 6.42 0.18 -28.47
C PRO A 213 5.76 -0.94 -29.27
#